data_b84a72c977bbc07552c464a695c6708d
#
_entry.id   b84a72c977bbc07552c464a695c6708d
#
_cell.length_a   1.000
_cell.length_b   1.000
_cell.length_c   1.000
_cell.angle_alpha   90.00
_cell.angle_beta   90.00
_cell.angle_gamma   90.00
#
_symmetry.space_group_name_H-M   'P 1'
#
loop_
_entity.id
_entity.type
_entity.pdbx_description
1 polymer ?
#
loop_
_entity_poly.entity_id
_entity_poly.type
_entity_poly.pdbx_seq_one_letter_code
_entity_poly.pdbx_strand_id
1 'polypeptide(L)'
;MKAVIKNVLDNIFKKRFKYKQSSDYMWKLRTNALFGGGIKAYIYRIKYSRYQDRYNAFIPLAVHFEDKPMFPHGINGVFISSGAKIGRDCTVFHQVTIGSNTLQDSSGLGAPTIGNSVYIGCGAKIIGNVTVGDNVRIGANCVITKDIPSNCTVVLSQPRVIQKENQNNMFVCYTDIDD
;
A
#
# COMPACT_ATOMS: atom_id res chain seq x y z
N MET A 1 -3.36 -39.18 15.01
CA MET A 1 -2.36 -38.11 15.04
C MET A 1 -2.23 -37.34 13.71
N LYS A 2 -1.98 -37.98 12.57
CA LYS A 2 -1.85 -37.31 11.25
C LYS A 2 -3.10 -36.52 10.82
N ALA A 3 -4.33 -37.01 11.07
CA ALA A 3 -5.56 -36.33 10.71
C ALA A 3 -5.83 -35.05 11.54
N VAL A 4 -5.43 -35.04 12.81
CA VAL A 4 -5.53 -33.87 13.69
C VAL A 4 -4.57 -32.78 13.27
N ILE A 5 -3.32 -33.15 12.94
CA ILE A 5 -2.30 -32.21 12.43
C ILE A 5 -2.74 -31.64 11.09
N LYS A 6 -3.29 -32.45 10.18
CA LYS A 6 -3.83 -31.97 8.91
C LYS A 6 -4.96 -30.97 9.10
N ASN A 7 -5.94 -31.25 9.99
CA ASN A 7 -7.03 -30.33 10.29
C ASN A 7 -6.55 -29.02 10.94
N VAL A 8 -5.54 -29.06 11.80
CA VAL A 8 -4.92 -27.88 12.40
C VAL A 8 -4.19 -27.06 11.33
N LEU A 9 -3.43 -27.71 10.46
CA LEU A 9 -2.75 -27.06 9.34
C LEU A 9 -3.76 -26.48 8.35
N ASP A 10 -4.80 -27.22 7.96
CA ASP A 10 -5.85 -26.73 7.05
C ASP A 10 -6.59 -25.54 7.65
N ASN A 11 -6.85 -25.52 8.98
CA ASN A 11 -7.44 -24.37 9.67
C ASN A 11 -6.48 -23.17 9.75
N ILE A 12 -5.19 -23.41 9.93
CA ILE A 12 -4.16 -22.36 9.90
C ILE A 12 -4.03 -21.79 8.48
N PHE A 13 -4.00 -22.66 7.46
CA PHE A 13 -3.95 -22.25 6.05
C PHE A 13 -5.24 -21.56 5.61
N LYS A 14 -6.45 -22.07 5.97
CA LYS A 14 -7.73 -21.40 5.69
C LYS A 14 -7.84 -20.03 6.36
N LYS A 15 -7.31 -19.86 7.58
CA LYS A 15 -7.19 -18.53 8.22
C LYS A 15 -6.26 -17.58 7.48
N ARG A 16 -5.23 -18.08 6.81
CA ARG A 16 -4.25 -17.28 6.08
C ARG A 16 -4.78 -16.81 4.72
N PHE A 17 -5.75 -17.51 4.12
CA PHE A 17 -6.32 -17.19 2.81
C PHE A 17 -7.61 -16.33 2.85
N LYS A 18 -8.08 -15.88 4.01
CA LYS A 18 -9.17 -14.90 4.07
C LYS A 18 -8.63 -13.47 3.96
N TYR A 19 -8.16 -13.09 2.76
CA TYR A 19 -7.72 -11.72 2.45
C TYR A 19 -8.76 -10.64 2.83
N LYS A 20 -10.05 -10.95 2.70
CA LYS A 20 -11.15 -10.08 3.14
C LYS A 20 -11.14 -9.80 4.65
N GLN A 21 -10.58 -10.70 5.47
CA GLN A 21 -10.53 -10.54 6.94
C GLN A 21 -9.42 -9.62 7.43
N SER A 22 -8.32 -9.46 6.70
CA SER A 22 -7.21 -8.59 7.18
C SER A 22 -7.56 -7.10 7.01
N SER A 23 -8.20 -6.73 5.91
CA SER A 23 -8.65 -5.34 5.69
C SER A 23 -9.79 -4.97 6.65
N ASP A 24 -10.78 -5.85 6.85
CA ASP A 24 -11.90 -5.60 7.77
C ASP A 24 -11.41 -5.40 9.22
N TYR A 25 -10.40 -6.17 9.65
CA TYR A 25 -9.82 -6.01 10.98
C TYR A 25 -9.08 -4.67 11.11
N MET A 26 -8.31 -4.27 10.11
CA MET A 26 -7.65 -2.98 10.06
C MET A 26 -8.67 -1.83 10.17
N TRP A 27 -9.74 -1.88 9.38
CA TRP A 27 -10.80 -0.88 9.43
C TRP A 27 -11.50 -0.83 10.78
N LYS A 28 -11.75 -1.99 11.42
CA LYS A 28 -12.28 -2.06 12.78
C LYS A 28 -11.35 -1.38 13.80
N LEU A 29 -10.04 -1.63 13.72
CA LEU A 29 -9.07 -0.98 14.59
C LEU A 29 -9.07 0.54 14.39
N ARG A 30 -9.02 1.00 13.12
CA ARG A 30 -9.03 2.40 12.75
C ARG A 30 -10.30 3.12 13.25
N THR A 31 -11.47 2.56 12.98
CA THR A 31 -12.76 3.15 13.40
C THR A 31 -12.82 3.32 14.92
N ASN A 32 -12.42 2.30 15.69
CA ASN A 32 -12.42 2.40 17.15
C ASN A 32 -11.32 3.35 17.68
N ALA A 33 -10.20 3.48 16.97
CA ALA A 33 -9.15 4.45 17.31
C ALA A 33 -9.60 5.90 17.10
N LEU A 34 -10.45 6.14 16.10
CA LEU A 34 -11.01 7.46 15.79
C LEU A 34 -12.20 7.82 16.69
N PHE A 35 -13.15 6.89 16.85
CA PHE A 35 -14.48 7.18 17.41
C PHE A 35 -14.78 6.46 18.74
N GLY A 36 -13.84 5.69 19.27
CA GLY A 36 -14.08 4.84 20.46
C GLY A 36 -14.25 5.57 21.79
N GLY A 37 -13.87 6.85 21.87
CA GLY A 37 -13.90 7.67 23.11
C GLY A 37 -12.93 7.18 24.21
N GLY A 38 -12.42 8.11 25.00
CA GLY A 38 -11.64 7.87 26.22
C GLY A 38 -10.52 6.82 26.10
N ILE A 39 -10.38 5.99 27.14
CA ILE A 39 -9.36 4.94 27.22
C ILE A 39 -9.50 3.86 26.13
N LYS A 40 -10.71 3.63 25.65
CA LYS A 40 -10.97 2.68 24.56
C LYS A 40 -10.28 3.12 23.28
N ALA A 41 -10.42 4.39 22.88
CA ALA A 41 -9.75 4.94 21.72
C ALA A 41 -8.23 4.82 21.83
N TYR A 42 -7.67 5.11 23.00
CA TYR A 42 -6.24 4.98 23.27
C TYR A 42 -5.73 3.55 23.05
N ILE A 43 -6.43 2.55 23.61
CA ILE A 43 -6.09 1.13 23.41
C ILE A 43 -6.13 0.74 21.92
N TYR A 44 -7.16 1.21 21.19
CA TYR A 44 -7.28 0.91 19.77
C TYR A 44 -6.23 1.62 18.90
N ARG A 45 -5.76 2.82 19.29
CA ARG A 45 -4.61 3.49 18.65
C ARG A 45 -3.33 2.65 18.77
N ILE A 46 -3.05 2.11 19.94
CA ILE A 46 -1.91 1.21 20.16
C ILE A 46 -2.05 -0.07 19.30
N LYS A 47 -3.24 -0.70 19.30
CA LYS A 47 -3.49 -1.88 18.48
C LYS A 47 -3.37 -1.60 16.99
N TYR A 48 -3.82 -0.44 16.53
CA TYR A 48 -3.74 0.00 15.15
C TYR A 48 -2.27 0.24 14.74
N SER A 49 -1.48 0.92 15.57
CA SER A 49 -0.04 1.11 15.33
C SER A 49 0.67 -0.24 15.21
N ARG A 50 0.53 -1.12 16.20
CA ARG A 50 1.15 -2.46 16.16
C ARG A 50 0.71 -3.30 14.96
N TYR A 51 -0.52 -3.12 14.50
CA TYR A 51 -1.00 -3.78 13.29
C TYR A 51 -0.26 -3.28 12.06
N GLN A 52 -0.07 -1.96 11.94
CA GLN A 52 0.68 -1.37 10.83
C GLN A 52 2.16 -1.79 10.86
N ASP A 53 2.81 -1.76 12.02
CA ASP A 53 4.21 -2.19 12.20
C ASP A 53 4.42 -3.63 11.70
N ARG A 54 3.46 -4.53 12.00
CA ARG A 54 3.50 -5.92 11.56
C ARG A 54 3.50 -6.09 10.05
N TYR A 55 2.90 -5.16 9.32
CA TYR A 55 2.80 -5.18 7.86
C TYR A 55 3.73 -4.18 7.17
N ASN A 56 4.66 -3.59 7.94
CA ASN A 56 5.54 -2.53 7.43
C ASN A 56 4.73 -1.47 6.66
N ALA A 57 3.67 -0.97 7.28
CA ALA A 57 2.73 -0.03 6.68
C ALA A 57 2.61 1.23 7.52
N PHE A 58 2.24 2.34 6.89
CA PHE A 58 1.95 3.59 7.57
C PHE A 58 0.74 4.27 6.95
N ILE A 59 -0.41 4.18 7.63
CA ILE A 59 -1.68 4.77 7.23
C ILE A 59 -2.21 5.59 8.41
N PRO A 60 -1.81 6.87 8.53
CA PRO A 60 -2.20 7.72 9.65
C PRO A 60 -3.71 7.85 9.84
N LEU A 61 -4.16 8.06 11.07
CA LEU A 61 -5.57 8.31 11.36
C LEU A 61 -6.10 9.59 10.69
N ALA A 62 -5.22 10.53 10.35
CA ALA A 62 -5.57 11.78 9.68
C ALA A 62 -5.87 11.63 8.18
N VAL A 63 -5.49 10.52 7.54
CA VAL A 63 -5.82 10.29 6.12
C VAL A 63 -7.33 10.36 5.92
N HIS A 64 -7.75 11.14 4.94
CA HIS A 64 -9.16 11.24 4.58
C HIS A 64 -9.52 10.13 3.59
N PHE A 65 -10.46 9.27 3.97
CA PHE A 65 -11.07 8.28 3.10
C PHE A 65 -12.57 8.59 2.98
N GLU A 66 -13.07 8.75 1.75
CA GLU A 66 -14.52 8.86 1.53
C GLU A 66 -15.24 7.53 1.76
N ASP A 67 -14.59 6.42 1.39
CA ASP A 67 -14.99 5.05 1.70
C ASP A 67 -13.75 4.21 2.00
N LYS A 68 -13.94 2.95 2.39
CA LYS A 68 -12.89 1.99 2.72
C LYS A 68 -12.26 1.43 1.45
N PRO A 69 -11.03 1.83 1.06
CA PRO A 69 -10.36 1.18 -0.06
C PRO A 69 -10.22 -0.32 0.15
N MET A 70 -10.30 -1.06 -0.96
CA MET A 70 -9.97 -2.47 -0.96
C MET A 70 -8.45 -2.64 -0.95
N PHE A 71 -7.94 -3.50 -0.08
CA PHE A 71 -6.54 -3.93 -0.06
C PHE A 71 -6.45 -5.43 -0.37
N PRO A 72 -6.39 -5.85 -1.65
CA PRO A 72 -6.47 -7.27 -2.03
C PRO A 72 -5.38 -8.14 -1.41
N HIS A 73 -4.18 -7.59 -1.21
CA HIS A 73 -3.04 -8.26 -0.59
C HIS A 73 -2.76 -7.78 0.84
N GLY A 74 -3.78 -7.20 1.51
CA GLY A 74 -3.57 -6.52 2.79
C GLY A 74 -2.76 -5.23 2.62
N ILE A 75 -2.34 -4.64 3.73
CA ILE A 75 -1.63 -3.35 3.74
C ILE A 75 -0.11 -3.48 3.69
N ASN A 76 0.43 -4.61 3.27
CA ASN A 76 1.88 -4.85 3.27
C ASN A 76 2.65 -3.77 2.49
N GLY A 77 3.51 -3.03 3.18
CA GLY A 77 4.32 -1.96 2.59
C GLY A 77 3.52 -0.78 2.03
N VAL A 78 2.28 -0.58 2.48
CA VAL A 78 1.46 0.57 2.06
C VAL A 78 1.76 1.77 2.94
N PHE A 79 2.22 2.85 2.32
CA PHE A 79 2.49 4.13 2.99
C PHE A 79 1.60 5.22 2.43
N ILE A 80 0.82 5.87 3.30
CA ILE A 80 -0.09 6.96 2.90
C ILE A 80 0.21 8.19 3.75
N SER A 81 0.44 9.33 3.12
CA SER A 81 0.63 10.61 3.82
C SER A 81 -0.64 11.06 4.54
N SER A 82 -0.49 11.67 5.70
CA SER A 82 -1.61 12.19 6.51
C SER A 82 -2.48 13.22 5.78
N GLY A 83 -1.92 13.95 4.82
CA GLY A 83 -2.64 14.94 4.01
C GLY A 83 -3.35 14.36 2.78
N ALA A 84 -3.17 13.07 2.48
CA ALA A 84 -3.78 12.45 1.31
C ALA A 84 -5.31 12.33 1.46
N LYS A 85 -6.00 12.50 0.33
CA LYS A 85 -7.45 12.29 0.21
C LYS A 85 -7.71 11.16 -0.78
N ILE A 86 -8.58 10.22 -0.40
CA ILE A 86 -8.86 9.04 -1.22
C ILE A 86 -10.38 8.89 -1.35
N GLY A 87 -10.84 8.87 -2.60
CA GLY A 87 -12.24 8.74 -2.96
C GLY A 87 -12.81 7.34 -2.72
N ARG A 88 -14.02 7.10 -3.23
CA ARG A 88 -14.77 5.85 -3.06
C ARG A 88 -14.30 4.77 -4.02
N ASP A 89 -14.60 3.53 -3.68
CA ASP A 89 -14.39 2.34 -4.52
C ASP A 89 -12.96 2.16 -5.04
N CYS A 90 -11.97 2.67 -4.30
CA CYS A 90 -10.57 2.54 -4.67
C CYS A 90 -9.99 1.16 -4.31
N THR A 91 -9.09 0.66 -5.15
CA THR A 91 -8.31 -0.55 -4.91
C THR A 91 -6.84 -0.19 -4.80
N VAL A 92 -6.21 -0.56 -3.70
CA VAL A 92 -4.80 -0.26 -3.42
C VAL A 92 -4.05 -1.55 -3.16
N PHE A 93 -3.07 -1.86 -4.00
CA PHE A 93 -2.24 -3.05 -3.83
C PHE A 93 -1.09 -2.81 -2.84
N HIS A 94 -0.37 -3.88 -2.53
CA HIS A 94 0.78 -3.86 -1.63
C HIS A 94 1.92 -2.97 -2.15
N GLN A 95 2.77 -2.47 -1.24
CA GLN A 95 3.92 -1.62 -1.54
C GLN A 95 3.59 -0.29 -2.26
N VAL A 96 2.32 0.13 -2.24
CA VAL A 96 1.91 1.43 -2.78
C VAL A 96 2.32 2.53 -1.82
N THR A 97 2.83 3.63 -2.37
CA THR A 97 3.09 4.86 -1.63
C THR A 97 2.23 6.00 -2.18
N ILE A 98 1.45 6.64 -1.32
CA ILE A 98 0.72 7.89 -1.59
C ILE A 98 1.35 8.94 -0.67
N GLY A 99 2.39 9.61 -1.16
CA GLY A 99 3.29 10.45 -0.37
C GLY A 99 3.15 11.94 -0.66
N SER A 100 3.32 12.76 0.37
CA SER A 100 3.45 14.22 0.18
C SER A 100 4.84 14.62 -0.26
N ASN A 101 4.92 15.71 -1.00
CA ASN A 101 6.14 16.49 -1.15
C ASN A 101 6.12 17.60 -0.08
N THR A 102 7.20 17.71 0.67
CA THR A 102 7.34 18.68 1.77
C THR A 102 8.40 19.74 1.51
N LEU A 103 8.97 19.77 0.30
CA LEU A 103 9.98 20.76 -0.10
C LEU A 103 9.31 22.07 -0.47
N GLN A 104 9.64 23.14 0.25
CA GLN A 104 9.01 24.47 0.08
C GLN A 104 9.31 25.14 -1.27
N ASP A 105 10.43 24.82 -1.87
CA ASP A 105 10.88 25.32 -3.17
C ASP A 105 10.38 24.47 -4.36
N SER A 106 9.60 23.44 -4.09
CA SER A 106 9.04 22.55 -5.11
C SER A 106 7.63 22.98 -5.52
N SER A 107 7.36 23.02 -6.82
CA SER A 107 6.01 23.27 -7.37
C SER A 107 4.98 22.20 -7.00
N GLY A 108 5.45 21.02 -6.55
CA GLY A 108 4.59 19.89 -6.13
C GLY A 108 4.37 19.79 -4.63
N LEU A 109 4.55 20.90 -3.87
CA LEU A 109 4.32 20.92 -2.41
C LEU A 109 2.89 20.51 -2.06
N GLY A 110 2.75 19.48 -1.22
CA GLY A 110 1.45 19.01 -0.75
C GLY A 110 1.29 17.49 -0.85
N ALA A 111 0.07 17.02 -0.72
CA ALA A 111 -0.28 15.60 -0.70
C ALA A 111 -1.29 15.25 -1.80
N PRO A 112 -1.31 13.99 -2.29
CA PRO A 112 -2.16 13.58 -3.37
C PRO A 112 -3.65 13.60 -3.02
N THR A 113 -4.46 13.88 -4.06
CA THR A 113 -5.90 13.67 -4.06
C THR A 113 -6.24 12.60 -5.09
N ILE A 114 -6.84 11.52 -4.64
CA ILE A 114 -7.22 10.36 -5.46
C ILE A 114 -8.74 10.39 -5.64
N GLY A 115 -9.20 10.35 -6.86
CA GLY A 115 -10.62 10.30 -7.21
C GLY A 115 -11.28 8.95 -6.89
N ASN A 116 -12.49 8.76 -7.45
CA ASN A 116 -13.28 7.55 -7.23
C ASN A 116 -12.90 6.42 -8.19
N SER A 117 -13.14 5.18 -7.78
CA SER A 117 -12.93 3.98 -8.61
C SER A 117 -11.51 3.86 -9.19
N VAL A 118 -10.51 4.33 -8.44
CA VAL A 118 -9.11 4.29 -8.86
C VAL A 118 -8.48 2.97 -8.48
N TYR A 119 -7.82 2.32 -9.45
CA TYR A 119 -7.06 1.10 -9.26
C TYR A 119 -5.57 1.40 -9.24
N ILE A 120 -4.90 1.13 -8.10
CA ILE A 120 -3.48 1.43 -7.90
C ILE A 120 -2.70 0.12 -7.80
N GLY A 121 -1.96 -0.20 -8.85
CA GLY A 121 -1.15 -1.42 -8.96
C GLY A 121 -0.01 -1.49 -7.95
N CYS A 122 0.49 -2.72 -7.71
CA CYS A 122 1.52 -2.97 -6.70
C CYS A 122 2.78 -2.12 -6.93
N GLY A 123 3.37 -1.63 -5.85
CA GLY A 123 4.60 -0.84 -5.90
C GLY A 123 4.47 0.56 -6.49
N ALA A 124 3.29 1.00 -6.95
CA ALA A 124 3.11 2.34 -7.51
C ALA A 124 3.38 3.44 -6.46
N LYS A 125 3.91 4.56 -6.92
CA LYS A 125 4.22 5.74 -6.11
C LYS A 125 3.48 6.95 -6.66
N ILE A 126 2.69 7.62 -5.83
CA ILE A 126 1.98 8.86 -6.17
C ILE A 126 2.49 9.92 -5.20
N ILE A 127 3.22 10.91 -5.69
CA ILE A 127 4.01 11.80 -4.82
C ILE A 127 3.71 13.26 -5.13
N GLY A 128 3.48 14.04 -4.06
CA GLY A 128 3.29 15.48 -4.12
C GLY A 128 1.83 15.89 -4.24
N ASN A 129 1.60 17.17 -4.51
CA ASN A 129 0.27 17.74 -4.73
C ASN A 129 -0.26 17.36 -6.12
N VAL A 130 -0.64 16.10 -6.26
CA VAL A 130 -1.08 15.48 -7.51
C VAL A 130 -2.55 15.09 -7.40
N THR A 131 -3.31 15.38 -8.45
CA THR A 131 -4.70 14.94 -8.58
C THR A 131 -4.78 13.75 -9.55
N VAL A 132 -5.28 12.62 -9.07
CA VAL A 132 -5.65 11.47 -9.90
C VAL A 132 -7.16 11.48 -10.05
N GLY A 133 -7.64 11.62 -11.28
CA GLY A 133 -9.08 11.69 -11.59
C GLY A 133 -9.80 10.36 -11.33
N ASP A 134 -11.11 10.36 -11.59
CA ASP A 134 -11.95 9.17 -11.40
C ASP A 134 -11.67 8.09 -12.45
N ASN A 135 -11.92 6.83 -12.08
CA ASN A 135 -11.79 5.69 -12.97
C ASN A 135 -10.40 5.57 -13.65
N VAL A 136 -9.35 5.91 -12.90
CA VAL A 136 -7.96 5.79 -13.36
C VAL A 136 -7.39 4.44 -12.95
N ARG A 137 -6.60 3.85 -13.85
CA ARG A 137 -5.81 2.66 -13.57
C ARG A 137 -4.33 3.00 -13.59
N ILE A 138 -3.64 2.78 -12.48
CA ILE A 138 -2.20 2.95 -12.36
C ILE A 138 -1.55 1.57 -12.34
N GLY A 139 -0.70 1.32 -13.32
CA GLY A 139 0.05 0.06 -13.45
C GLY A 139 1.06 -0.13 -12.32
N ALA A 140 1.53 -1.37 -12.16
CA ALA A 140 2.52 -1.71 -11.15
C ALA A 140 3.82 -0.89 -11.34
N ASN A 141 4.42 -0.48 -10.21
CA ASN A 141 5.67 0.30 -10.13
C ASN A 141 5.65 1.65 -10.87
N CYS A 142 4.50 2.14 -11.32
CA CYS A 142 4.41 3.49 -11.89
C CYS A 142 4.72 4.56 -10.85
N VAL A 143 5.44 5.61 -11.27
CA VAL A 143 5.72 6.79 -10.45
C VAL A 143 4.94 7.97 -11.01
N ILE A 144 4.01 8.51 -10.23
CA ILE A 144 3.10 9.59 -10.58
C ILE A 144 3.52 10.85 -9.82
N THR A 145 3.93 11.87 -10.56
CA THR A 145 4.34 13.19 -10.04
C THR A 145 3.63 14.34 -10.75
N LYS A 146 2.61 14.02 -11.57
CA LYS A 146 1.77 14.97 -12.31
C LYS A 146 0.33 14.49 -12.29
N ASP A 147 -0.59 15.41 -12.49
CA ASP A 147 -2.02 15.11 -12.54
C ASP A 147 -2.37 14.11 -13.65
N ILE A 148 -3.30 13.23 -13.34
CA ILE A 148 -3.83 12.23 -14.27
C ILE A 148 -5.32 12.51 -14.47
N PRO A 149 -5.75 12.78 -15.71
CA PRO A 149 -7.17 12.94 -16.02
C PRO A 149 -7.98 11.67 -15.76
N SER A 150 -9.29 11.83 -15.55
CA SER A 150 -10.21 10.70 -15.40
C SER A 150 -10.19 9.76 -16.62
N ASN A 151 -10.56 8.49 -16.41
CA ASN A 151 -10.65 7.44 -17.44
C ASN A 151 -9.33 7.11 -18.14
N CYS A 152 -8.20 7.32 -17.48
CA CYS A 152 -6.87 7.04 -18.02
C CYS A 152 -6.27 5.75 -17.45
N THR A 153 -5.40 5.12 -18.23
CA THR A 153 -4.50 4.06 -17.77
C THR A 153 -3.06 4.54 -17.87
N VAL A 154 -2.33 4.48 -16.77
CA VAL A 154 -0.90 4.81 -16.71
C VAL A 154 -0.10 3.53 -16.62
N VAL A 155 0.89 3.38 -17.50
CA VAL A 155 1.77 2.21 -17.55
C VAL A 155 3.23 2.63 -17.69
N LEU A 156 4.14 1.77 -17.26
CA LEU A 156 5.57 1.96 -17.52
C LEU A 156 5.91 1.62 -18.98
N SER A 157 6.99 2.22 -19.50
CA SER A 157 7.58 1.78 -20.75
C SER A 157 8.11 0.35 -20.65
N GLN A 158 8.15 -0.37 -21.76
CA GLN A 158 8.71 -1.72 -21.81
C GLN A 158 10.18 -1.73 -21.35
N PRO A 159 10.60 -2.72 -20.54
CA PRO A 159 11.98 -2.85 -20.13
C PRO A 159 12.89 -3.12 -21.35
N ARG A 160 14.11 -2.55 -21.33
CA ARG A 160 15.12 -2.87 -22.32
C ARG A 160 15.70 -4.26 -22.03
N VAL A 161 15.60 -5.16 -22.99
CA VAL A 161 16.23 -6.49 -22.93
C VAL A 161 17.62 -6.42 -23.55
N ILE A 162 18.63 -6.86 -22.81
CA ILE A 162 20.02 -6.93 -23.26
C ILE A 162 20.43 -8.40 -23.30
N GLN A 163 20.67 -8.93 -24.49
CA GLN A 163 21.19 -10.28 -24.66
C GLN A 163 22.71 -10.28 -24.47
N LYS A 164 23.21 -11.21 -23.69
CA LYS A 164 24.66 -11.43 -23.48
C LYS A 164 24.98 -12.90 -23.77
N GLU A 165 26.11 -13.14 -24.40
CA GLU A 165 26.56 -14.52 -24.72
C GLU A 165 27.00 -15.29 -23.48
N ASN A 166 27.67 -14.58 -22.54
CA ASN A 166 28.15 -15.15 -21.28
C ASN A 166 27.64 -14.29 -20.10
N GLN A 167 26.77 -14.86 -19.29
CA GLN A 167 26.24 -14.20 -18.10
C GLN A 167 26.49 -15.09 -16.88
N ASN A 168 27.11 -14.52 -15.86
CA ASN A 168 27.30 -15.16 -14.57
C ASN A 168 26.42 -14.48 -13.53
N ASN A 169 25.50 -15.24 -12.92
CA ASN A 169 24.58 -14.77 -11.86
C ASN A 169 25.02 -15.29 -10.47
N MET A 170 26.25 -15.77 -10.33
CA MET A 170 26.75 -16.19 -9.01
C MET A 170 26.84 -15.01 -8.08
N PHE A 171 26.25 -15.17 -6.90
CA PHE A 171 26.40 -14.22 -5.81
C PHE A 171 27.82 -14.38 -5.23
N VAL A 172 28.57 -13.29 -5.19
CA VAL A 172 29.88 -13.22 -4.54
C VAL A 172 29.69 -12.57 -3.17
N CYS A 173 30.14 -13.23 -2.12
CA CYS A 173 30.10 -12.65 -0.78
C CYS A 173 31.13 -11.52 -0.67
N TYR A 174 30.80 -10.47 0.07
CA TYR A 174 31.69 -9.30 0.22
C TYR A 174 33.06 -9.68 0.82
N THR A 175 33.11 -10.72 1.61
CA THR A 175 34.36 -11.26 2.20
C THR A 175 35.29 -11.93 1.18
N ASP A 176 34.82 -12.20 -0.04
CA ASP A 176 35.56 -12.93 -1.07
C ASP A 176 36.07 -11.98 -2.19
N ILE A 177 35.96 -10.64 -1.96
CA ILE A 177 36.36 -9.62 -2.94
C ILE A 177 37.79 -9.07 -2.65
N ASP A 178 38.36 -9.33 -1.50
CA ASP A 178 39.63 -8.74 -1.04
C ASP A 178 40.88 -9.64 -1.23
N ASP A 179 40.83 -10.61 -2.20
CA ASP A 179 42.01 -11.41 -2.58
C ASP A 179 42.43 -11.17 -4.03
#